data_0de079036510e25e3a2ac6c2805f8613
#
_entry.id   0de079036510e25e3a2ac6c2805f8613
#
_cell.length_a   1.000
_cell.length_b   1.000
_cell.length_c   1.000
_cell.angle_alpha   90.00
_cell.angle_beta   90.00
_cell.angle_gamma   90.00
#
_symmetry.space_group_name_H-M   'P 1'
#
loop_
_entity.id
_entity.type
_entity.pdbx_description
1 polymer ?
#
loop_
_entity_poly.entity_id
_entity_poly.type
_entity_poly.pdbx_seq_one_letter_code
_entity_poly.pdbx_strand_id
1 'polypeptide(L)'
;FLPRKFLIKYSFLITPILRIIFRGKKYTDPIDDSNYSKFLSYGYKTVRKNALCPGTLSLERHRLLWLYLDRETNFLSSNLKVLHVAPEQVFYKKFKKLKNWEYFTFDLNSPIADIKGDLISTNFKDEYFDLIICNHVLEHIEDDKSALDLSLIHI
;
A
#
# COMPACT_ATOMS: atom_id res chain seq x y z
N PHE A 1 20.12 0.68 -12.36
CA PHE A 1 18.80 0.64 -11.69
C PHE A 1 18.17 -0.72 -11.94
N LEU A 2 17.88 -1.49 -10.88
CA LEU A 2 17.15 -2.75 -10.99
C LEU A 2 15.66 -2.45 -11.30
N PRO A 3 15.05 -3.11 -12.31
CA PRO A 3 13.64 -2.92 -12.61
C PRO A 3 12.74 -3.22 -11.40
N ARG A 4 11.65 -2.45 -11.21
CA ARG A 4 10.70 -2.57 -10.09
C ARG A 4 10.20 -4.01 -9.88
N LYS A 5 10.02 -4.78 -10.96
CA LYS A 5 9.63 -6.20 -10.91
C LYS A 5 10.61 -7.07 -10.13
N PHE A 6 11.92 -6.84 -10.32
CA PHE A 6 12.97 -7.56 -9.59
C PHE A 6 13.02 -7.17 -8.13
N LEU A 7 12.90 -5.87 -7.82
CA LEU A 7 12.87 -5.38 -6.44
C LEU A 7 11.71 -6.01 -5.66
N ILE A 8 10.53 -6.08 -6.25
CA ILE A 8 9.35 -6.71 -5.65
C ILE A 8 9.61 -8.20 -5.41
N LYS A 9 10.11 -8.94 -6.40
CA LYS A 9 10.40 -10.38 -6.28
C LYS A 9 11.44 -10.67 -5.20
N TYR A 10 12.56 -9.94 -5.19
CA TYR A 10 13.63 -10.14 -4.21
C TYR A 10 13.23 -9.70 -2.80
N SER A 11 12.39 -8.68 -2.66
CA SER A 11 11.89 -8.28 -1.34
C SER A 11 11.11 -9.40 -0.65
N PHE A 12 10.37 -10.22 -1.40
CA PHE A 12 9.66 -11.37 -0.85
C PHE A 12 10.57 -12.43 -0.26
N LEU A 13 11.77 -12.60 -0.82
CA LEU A 13 12.78 -13.55 -0.34
C LEU A 13 13.58 -12.99 0.84
N ILE A 14 13.85 -11.69 0.85
CA ILE A 14 14.73 -11.05 1.83
C ILE A 14 13.97 -10.70 3.13
N THR A 15 12.70 -10.31 3.05
CA THR A 15 11.95 -9.89 4.24
C THR A 15 11.85 -10.92 5.35
N PRO A 16 11.70 -12.24 5.12
CA PRO A 16 11.74 -13.24 6.20
C PRO A 16 13.07 -13.28 6.95
N ILE A 17 14.17 -13.15 6.20
CA ILE A 17 15.54 -13.14 6.77
C ILE A 17 15.74 -11.88 7.61
N LEU A 18 15.37 -10.71 7.06
CA LEU A 18 15.45 -9.45 7.80
C LEU A 18 14.60 -9.44 9.07
N ARG A 19 13.44 -10.11 9.05
CA ARG A 19 12.57 -10.27 10.23
C ARG A 19 13.28 -11.02 11.36
N ILE A 20 14.07 -12.05 11.02
CA ILE A 20 14.85 -12.81 12.00
C ILE A 20 16.02 -11.99 12.52
N ILE A 21 16.82 -11.38 11.63
CA ILE A 21 18.02 -10.61 11.98
C ILE A 21 17.68 -9.41 12.87
N PHE A 22 16.58 -8.71 12.56
CA PHE A 22 16.17 -7.49 13.28
C PHE A 22 15.13 -7.74 14.38
N ARG A 23 14.88 -8.99 14.76
CA ARG A 23 13.96 -9.32 15.85
C ARG A 23 14.37 -8.62 17.14
N GLY A 24 13.40 -8.06 17.87
CA GLY A 24 13.64 -7.34 19.13
C GLY A 24 12.35 -6.89 19.77
N LYS A 25 12.43 -5.97 20.76
CA LYS A 25 11.28 -5.48 21.54
C LYS A 25 11.13 -3.96 21.50
N LYS A 26 11.92 -3.26 20.68
CA LYS A 26 11.98 -1.79 20.74
C LYS A 26 10.93 -1.11 19.86
N TYR A 27 10.61 -1.69 18.71
CA TYR A 27 9.66 -1.16 17.75
C TYR A 27 8.68 -2.25 17.35
N THR A 28 7.38 -1.91 17.26
CA THR A 28 6.33 -2.80 16.75
C THR A 28 5.85 -2.25 15.39
N ASP A 29 5.74 -3.12 14.39
CA ASP A 29 5.06 -2.77 13.16
C ASP A 29 3.58 -3.15 13.30
N PRO A 30 2.65 -2.18 13.29
CA PRO A 30 1.22 -2.46 13.48
C PRO A 30 0.60 -3.25 12.32
N ILE A 31 1.26 -3.31 11.15
CA ILE A 31 0.74 -4.02 9.98
C ILE A 31 0.80 -5.54 10.17
N ASP A 32 1.83 -6.06 10.85
CA ASP A 32 2.01 -7.50 11.06
C ASP A 32 2.21 -7.90 12.53
N ASP A 33 2.11 -6.94 13.45
CA ASP A 33 2.29 -7.08 14.91
C ASP A 33 3.65 -7.67 15.33
N SER A 34 4.62 -7.59 14.40
CA SER A 34 5.97 -8.09 14.69
C SER A 34 6.84 -7.04 15.39
N ASN A 35 7.72 -7.53 16.27
CA ASN A 35 8.58 -6.70 17.08
C ASN A 35 10.04 -6.74 16.59
N TYR A 36 10.67 -5.56 16.54
CA TYR A 36 12.01 -5.34 15.99
C TYR A 36 12.92 -4.59 16.97
N SER A 37 14.23 -4.87 16.89
CA SER A 37 15.26 -4.14 17.64
C SER A 37 15.49 -2.73 17.08
N LYS A 38 15.35 -2.57 15.75
CA LYS A 38 15.40 -1.28 15.04
C LYS A 38 14.67 -1.39 13.72
N PHE A 39 14.22 -0.23 13.18
CA PHE A 39 13.88 -0.09 11.78
C PHE A 39 15.08 0.43 11.00
N LEU A 40 15.09 0.17 9.69
CA LEU A 40 16.14 0.62 8.80
C LEU A 40 15.99 2.10 8.47
N SER A 41 17.08 2.73 8.08
CA SER A 41 17.05 4.10 7.57
C SER A 41 16.47 4.13 6.16
N TYR A 42 15.76 5.21 5.82
CA TYR A 42 15.17 5.41 4.49
C TYR A 42 15.18 6.88 4.09
N GLY A 43 15.44 7.16 2.83
CA GLY A 43 15.42 8.49 2.22
C GLY A 43 16.55 8.67 1.22
N TYR A 44 16.37 9.61 0.29
CA TYR A 44 17.35 9.89 -0.77
C TYR A 44 18.17 11.17 -0.47
N LYS A 45 17.49 12.31 -0.31
CA LYS A 45 18.15 13.59 0.06
C LYS A 45 18.28 13.74 1.57
N THR A 46 17.24 13.36 2.29
CA THR A 46 17.21 13.38 3.75
C THR A 46 16.97 11.97 4.25
N VAL A 47 17.97 11.39 4.91
CA VAL A 47 17.89 10.05 5.47
C VAL A 47 17.21 10.09 6.84
N ARG A 48 16.06 9.44 6.95
CA ARG A 48 15.34 9.27 8.21
C ARG A 48 15.74 7.96 8.88
N LYS A 49 16.17 8.05 10.13
CA LYS A 49 16.49 6.86 10.94
C LYS A 49 15.21 6.15 11.37
N ASN A 50 15.25 4.83 11.49
CA ASN A 50 14.13 4.00 11.96
C ASN A 50 12.82 4.21 11.17
N ALA A 51 12.92 4.45 9.86
CA ALA A 51 11.79 4.72 8.99
C ALA A 51 11.19 3.46 8.36
N LEU A 52 12.04 2.55 7.86
CA LEU A 52 11.65 1.38 7.08
C LEU A 52 11.64 0.12 7.96
N CYS A 53 10.46 -0.50 8.10
CA CYS A 53 10.36 -1.79 8.78
C CYS A 53 11.06 -2.90 7.98
N PRO A 54 11.99 -3.67 8.57
CA PRO A 54 12.72 -4.70 7.83
C PRO A 54 11.86 -5.88 7.39
N GLY A 55 10.79 -6.20 8.09
CA GLY A 55 9.96 -7.37 7.80
C GLY A 55 8.81 -7.13 6.83
N THR A 56 8.21 -5.94 6.85
CA THR A 56 7.09 -5.58 5.97
C THR A 56 7.50 -4.63 4.84
N LEU A 57 8.65 -3.97 4.97
CA LEU A 57 9.08 -2.83 4.17
C LEU A 57 8.13 -1.63 4.25
N SER A 58 7.37 -1.55 5.35
CA SER A 58 6.50 -0.41 5.62
C SER A 58 7.31 0.83 5.99
N LEU A 59 6.84 1.98 5.51
CA LEU A 59 7.26 3.30 5.97
C LEU A 59 6.25 3.87 6.96
N GLU A 60 6.58 4.99 7.59
CA GLU A 60 5.71 5.66 8.58
C GLU A 60 4.30 5.91 8.05
N ARG A 61 4.17 6.40 6.79
CA ARG A 61 2.89 6.65 6.15
C ARG A 61 2.03 5.39 5.99
N HIS A 62 2.66 4.24 5.70
CA HIS A 62 1.94 2.98 5.58
C HIS A 62 1.41 2.51 6.94
N ARG A 63 2.22 2.64 8.00
CA ARG A 63 1.80 2.30 9.36
C ARG A 63 0.71 3.22 9.87
N LEU A 64 0.77 4.52 9.52
CA LEU A 64 -0.27 5.48 9.86
C LEU A 64 -1.60 5.13 9.18
N LEU A 65 -1.59 4.88 7.87
CA LEU A 65 -2.80 4.46 7.15
C LEU A 65 -3.38 3.16 7.71
N TRP A 66 -2.52 2.17 8.00
CA TRP A 66 -2.98 0.93 8.63
C TRP A 66 -3.67 1.17 9.98
N LEU A 67 -3.05 1.97 10.86
CA LEU A 67 -3.63 2.32 12.15
C LEU A 67 -4.94 3.08 12.02
N TYR A 68 -5.05 3.96 11.04
CA TYR A 68 -6.31 4.66 10.74
C TYR A 68 -7.40 3.67 10.32
N LEU A 69 -7.12 2.79 9.36
CA LEU A 69 -8.09 1.78 8.91
C LEU A 69 -8.52 0.83 10.05
N ASP A 70 -7.58 0.46 10.92
CA ASP A 70 -7.81 -0.50 12.01
C ASP A 70 -8.55 0.11 13.20
N ARG A 71 -8.26 1.38 13.54
CA ARG A 71 -8.74 1.99 14.79
C ARG A 71 -9.86 3.01 14.62
N GLU A 72 -9.87 3.71 13.50
CA GLU A 72 -10.76 4.84 13.25
C GLU A 72 -11.88 4.49 12.27
N THR A 73 -11.84 3.28 11.66
CA THR A 73 -12.84 2.84 10.70
C THR A 73 -13.26 1.39 10.98
N ASN A 74 -14.39 0.98 10.38
CA ASN A 74 -14.83 -0.42 10.35
C ASN A 74 -14.48 -1.11 9.02
N PHE A 75 -13.69 -0.48 8.14
CA PHE A 75 -13.46 -0.97 6.78
C PHE A 75 -12.83 -2.36 6.75
N LEU A 76 -11.86 -2.65 7.62
CA LEU A 76 -11.21 -3.96 7.64
C LEU A 76 -12.16 -5.11 8.01
N SER A 77 -13.26 -4.83 8.69
CA SER A 77 -14.28 -5.82 9.10
C SER A 77 -15.55 -5.82 8.23
N SER A 78 -15.76 -4.80 7.41
CA SER A 78 -16.93 -4.65 6.54
C SER A 78 -16.75 -5.40 5.22
N ASN A 79 -17.87 -5.82 4.60
CA ASN A 79 -17.85 -6.35 3.24
C ASN A 79 -17.79 -5.18 2.26
N LEU A 80 -16.69 -5.02 1.56
CA LEU A 80 -16.44 -3.87 0.68
C LEU A 80 -15.88 -4.28 -0.67
N LYS A 81 -16.28 -3.54 -1.71
CA LYS A 81 -15.55 -3.47 -2.98
C LYS A 81 -14.52 -2.37 -2.89
N VAL A 82 -13.26 -2.73 -2.99
CA VAL A 82 -12.14 -1.82 -2.75
C VAL A 82 -11.28 -1.69 -3.98
N LEU A 83 -11.08 -0.46 -4.46
CA LEU A 83 -10.10 -0.14 -5.48
C LEU A 83 -8.83 0.41 -4.82
N HIS A 84 -7.70 -0.23 -5.06
CA HIS A 84 -6.39 0.26 -4.63
C HIS A 84 -5.57 0.74 -5.83
N VAL A 85 -5.49 2.05 -5.98
CA VAL A 85 -4.73 2.71 -7.05
C VAL A 85 -3.25 2.74 -6.67
N ALA A 86 -2.38 2.44 -7.62
CA ALA A 86 -0.93 2.35 -7.45
C ALA A 86 -0.51 1.47 -6.25
N PRO A 87 -0.95 0.20 -6.19
CA PRO A 87 -0.88 -0.61 -4.99
C PRO A 87 0.53 -0.74 -4.44
N GLU A 88 0.67 -0.40 -3.17
CA GLU A 88 1.90 -0.61 -2.44
C GLU A 88 2.01 -2.06 -1.97
N GLN A 89 3.18 -2.64 -2.16
CA GLN A 89 3.44 -4.06 -1.88
C GLN A 89 3.11 -4.47 -0.44
N VAL A 90 3.28 -3.56 0.51
CA VAL A 90 3.00 -3.81 1.93
C VAL A 90 1.52 -4.07 2.18
N PHE A 91 0.64 -3.29 1.55
CA PHE A 91 -0.80 -3.43 1.65
C PHE A 91 -1.36 -4.51 0.75
N TYR A 92 -0.85 -4.63 -0.47
CA TYR A 92 -1.29 -5.63 -1.44
C TYR A 92 -1.41 -7.03 -0.82
N LYS A 93 -0.35 -7.48 -0.12
CA LYS A 93 -0.34 -8.79 0.54
C LYS A 93 -1.36 -8.91 1.69
N LYS A 94 -1.58 -7.82 2.40
CA LYS A 94 -2.47 -7.81 3.57
C LYS A 94 -3.92 -7.76 3.11
N PHE A 95 -4.26 -6.83 2.21
CA PHE A 95 -5.62 -6.64 1.72
C PHE A 95 -6.12 -7.83 0.89
N LYS A 96 -5.27 -8.42 0.07
CA LYS A 96 -5.62 -9.64 -0.71
C LYS A 96 -6.02 -10.85 0.16
N LYS A 97 -5.71 -10.84 1.44
CA LYS A 97 -6.10 -11.89 2.40
C LYS A 97 -7.42 -11.63 3.10
N LEU A 98 -7.96 -10.42 2.99
CA LEU A 98 -9.25 -10.06 3.57
C LEU A 98 -10.35 -10.72 2.73
N LYS A 99 -11.02 -11.72 3.30
CA LYS A 99 -12.07 -12.49 2.61
C LYS A 99 -13.38 -11.71 2.43
N ASN A 100 -13.54 -10.66 3.21
CA ASN A 100 -14.68 -9.74 3.18
C ASN A 100 -14.50 -8.58 2.19
N TRP A 101 -13.32 -8.46 1.55
CA TRP A 101 -13.08 -7.47 0.52
C TRP A 101 -13.12 -8.10 -0.87
N GLU A 102 -13.89 -7.51 -1.78
CA GLU A 102 -13.73 -7.68 -3.20
C GLU A 102 -12.65 -6.67 -3.66
N TYR A 103 -11.39 -7.12 -3.64
CA TYR A 103 -10.23 -6.25 -3.73
C TYR A 103 -9.65 -6.20 -5.14
N PHE A 104 -9.68 -5.01 -5.73
CA PHE A 104 -9.13 -4.70 -7.06
C PHE A 104 -7.91 -3.80 -6.93
N THR A 105 -6.93 -4.02 -7.79
CA THR A 105 -5.75 -3.18 -7.89
C THR A 105 -5.63 -2.57 -9.28
N PHE A 106 -5.32 -1.27 -9.32
CA PHE A 106 -5.28 -0.47 -10.53
C PHE A 106 -3.98 0.33 -10.61
N ASP A 107 -3.30 0.28 -11.76
CA ASP A 107 -2.08 1.07 -12.00
C ASP A 107 -1.76 1.08 -13.49
N LEU A 108 -1.08 2.12 -13.95
CA LEU A 108 -0.64 2.24 -15.34
C LEU A 108 0.33 1.11 -15.74
N ASN A 109 1.31 0.79 -14.88
CA ASN A 109 2.44 -0.09 -15.22
C ASN A 109 2.82 -1.11 -14.14
N SER A 110 2.18 -1.08 -12.96
CA SER A 110 2.57 -1.95 -11.85
C SER A 110 2.41 -3.44 -12.18
N PRO A 111 3.39 -4.29 -11.86
CA PRO A 111 3.28 -5.73 -12.07
C PRO A 111 2.33 -6.44 -11.10
N ILE A 112 1.87 -5.74 -10.05
CA ILE A 112 0.93 -6.26 -9.05
C ILE A 112 -0.47 -5.67 -9.21
N ALA A 113 -0.72 -4.88 -10.27
CA ALA A 113 -2.04 -4.40 -10.62
C ALA A 113 -2.80 -5.45 -11.43
N ASP A 114 -4.02 -5.75 -11.01
CA ASP A 114 -4.94 -6.64 -11.73
C ASP A 114 -5.51 -5.94 -12.97
N ILE A 115 -5.75 -4.63 -12.86
CA ILE A 115 -6.29 -3.78 -13.92
C ILE A 115 -5.25 -2.73 -14.28
N LYS A 116 -4.99 -2.59 -15.58
CA LYS A 116 -4.06 -1.57 -16.11
C LYS A 116 -4.82 -0.48 -16.83
N GLY A 117 -4.50 0.75 -16.53
CA GLY A 117 -5.12 1.92 -17.16
C GLY A 117 -4.62 3.23 -16.58
N ASP A 118 -5.08 4.32 -17.18
CA ASP A 118 -4.86 5.66 -16.69
C ASP A 118 -6.03 6.08 -15.80
N LEU A 119 -5.75 6.68 -14.64
CA LEU A 119 -6.76 7.08 -13.67
C LEU A 119 -7.72 8.16 -14.22
N ILE A 120 -7.25 8.98 -15.13
CA ILE A 120 -8.06 10.03 -15.78
C ILE A 120 -8.95 9.52 -16.92
N SER A 121 -8.88 8.24 -17.28
CA SER A 121 -9.66 7.63 -18.37
C SER A 121 -10.17 6.24 -18.00
N THR A 122 -10.65 6.08 -16.77
CA THR A 122 -11.20 4.81 -16.29
C THR A 122 -12.60 4.56 -16.86
N ASN A 123 -12.90 3.28 -17.12
CA ASN A 123 -14.21 2.81 -17.59
C ASN A 123 -14.96 2.03 -16.48
N PHE A 124 -14.73 2.35 -15.22
CA PHE A 124 -15.52 1.76 -14.15
C PHE A 124 -16.95 2.33 -14.19
N LYS A 125 -17.90 1.54 -13.70
CA LYS A 125 -19.28 2.01 -13.52
C LYS A 125 -19.31 3.02 -12.36
N ASP A 126 -20.26 3.94 -12.45
CA ASP A 126 -20.54 4.86 -11.36
C ASP A 126 -20.96 4.08 -10.11
N GLU A 127 -20.61 4.56 -8.94
CA GLU A 127 -20.96 3.96 -7.64
C GLU A 127 -20.58 2.46 -7.53
N TYR A 128 -19.46 2.07 -8.16
CA TYR A 128 -19.07 0.65 -8.19
C TYR A 128 -18.24 0.21 -6.99
N PHE A 129 -17.49 1.12 -6.38
CA PHE A 129 -16.61 0.85 -5.25
C PHE A 129 -17.16 1.47 -3.97
N ASP A 130 -16.98 0.77 -2.84
CA ASP A 130 -17.30 1.29 -1.50
C ASP A 130 -16.13 2.06 -0.89
N LEU A 131 -14.90 1.81 -1.38
CA LEU A 131 -13.68 2.44 -0.90
C LEU A 131 -12.64 2.52 -2.01
N ILE A 132 -12.05 3.70 -2.19
CA ILE A 132 -10.88 3.89 -3.06
C ILE A 132 -9.67 4.28 -2.21
N ILE A 133 -8.59 3.50 -2.32
CA ILE A 133 -7.30 3.79 -1.69
C ILE A 133 -6.35 4.32 -2.76
N CYS A 134 -5.98 5.61 -2.65
CA CYS A 134 -5.15 6.31 -3.61
C CYS A 134 -4.04 7.09 -2.88
N ASN A 135 -2.88 6.43 -2.67
CA ASN A 135 -1.78 7.01 -1.90
C ASN A 135 -0.63 7.43 -2.81
N HIS A 136 -0.16 8.67 -2.70
CA HIS A 136 0.99 9.18 -3.46
C HIS A 136 0.84 9.01 -4.97
N VAL A 137 -0.33 9.30 -5.52
CA VAL A 137 -0.63 9.21 -6.94
C VAL A 137 -0.94 10.58 -7.52
N LEU A 138 -1.78 11.36 -6.84
CA LEU A 138 -2.28 12.65 -7.35
C LEU A 138 -1.15 13.64 -7.62
N GLU A 139 -0.07 13.62 -6.84
CA GLU A 139 1.11 14.45 -7.06
C GLU A 139 1.87 14.14 -8.36
N HIS A 140 1.54 13.06 -9.04
CA HIS A 140 2.15 12.63 -10.30
C HIS A 140 1.22 12.78 -11.51
N ILE A 141 -0.01 13.25 -11.30
CA ILE A 141 -1.01 13.45 -12.34
C ILE A 141 -1.13 14.96 -12.61
N GLU A 142 -0.98 15.38 -13.87
CA GLU A 142 -1.07 16.79 -14.24
C GLU A 142 -2.48 17.35 -13.99
N ASP A 143 -3.51 16.55 -14.26
CA ASP A 143 -4.91 16.87 -14.00
C ASP A 143 -5.42 16.06 -12.78
N ASP A 144 -4.92 16.43 -11.60
CA ASP A 144 -5.29 15.81 -10.33
C ASP A 144 -6.77 16.00 -9.99
N LYS A 145 -7.36 17.11 -10.44
CA LYS A 145 -8.77 17.42 -10.26
C LYS A 145 -9.66 16.43 -11.01
N SER A 146 -9.38 16.20 -12.31
CA SER A 146 -10.12 15.18 -13.08
C SER A 146 -9.97 13.78 -12.49
N ALA A 147 -8.79 13.42 -11.99
CA ALA A 147 -8.58 12.15 -11.33
C ALA A 147 -9.40 12.02 -10.03
N LEU A 148 -9.53 13.11 -9.27
CA LEU A 148 -10.35 13.15 -8.07
C LEU A 148 -11.84 13.08 -8.40
N ASP A 149 -12.30 13.85 -9.37
CA ASP A 149 -13.70 13.87 -9.83
C ASP A 149 -14.13 12.47 -10.30
N LEU A 150 -13.31 11.77 -11.10
CA LEU A 150 -13.56 10.38 -11.50
C LEU A 150 -13.58 9.43 -10.30
N SER A 151 -12.68 9.59 -9.34
CA SER A 151 -12.70 8.79 -8.12
C SER A 151 -13.99 8.97 -7.33
N LEU A 152 -14.52 10.20 -7.25
CA LEU A 152 -15.79 10.51 -6.59
C LEU A 152 -17.01 9.95 -7.34
N ILE A 153 -16.97 9.89 -8.66
CA ILE A 153 -18.06 9.30 -9.47
C ILE A 153 -18.15 7.78 -9.24
N HIS A 154 -17.00 7.12 -9.06
CA HIS A 154 -16.94 5.66 -8.92
C HIS A 154 -17.17 5.14 -7.49
N ILE A 155 -17.30 6.02 -6.50
CA ILE A 155 -17.51 5.68 -5.10
C ILE A 155 -18.99 5.70 -4.68
#